data_1e61d46e5f7e314577ef33de4e2be110
#
_entry.id   1e61d46e5f7e314577ef33de4e2be110
#
_cell.length_a   1.000
_cell.length_b   1.000
_cell.length_c   1.000
_cell.angle_alpha   90.00
_cell.angle_beta   90.00
_cell.angle_gamma   90.00
#
_symmetry.space_group_name_H-M   'P 1'
#
loop_
_entity.id
_entity.type
_entity.pdbx_description
1 polymer ?
#
loop_
_entity_poly.entity_id
_entity_poly.type
_entity_poly.pdbx_seq_one_letter_code
_entity_poly.pdbx_strand_id
1 'polypeptide(L)'
;MADNNTHKYKKDVLRLSTFIGQLMLRNGAETYRVNDTVKRICSSRGFTHINVFVAPNTIIVSDDRFDGYTFMKVIEGRYINLNKIDMLNDFSRKFVSKTDMSIDDAIEELKNLEDKSPHTQRAVNIWTAIGSSSFAVLVGGDNVLTFMLTLITSVIAMIVYDKVKEISNIPVFAILVSSIVIGFCGVGLVEVGILDTPKMLIVGSIMPLSYQEFHL
;
A
#
# COMPACT_ATOMS: atom_id res chain seq x y z
N MET A 1 7.37 42.62 9.55
CA MET A 1 6.29 41.96 8.78
C MET A 1 6.80 40.99 7.72
N ALA A 2 7.89 41.24 7.01
CA ALA A 2 8.47 40.31 6.03
C ALA A 2 8.95 38.98 6.65
N ASP A 3 9.51 39.05 7.85
CA ASP A 3 10.06 37.87 8.56
C ASP A 3 8.98 36.83 8.91
N ASN A 4 7.84 37.29 9.41
CA ASN A 4 6.72 36.39 9.80
C ASN A 4 6.10 35.62 8.61
N ASN A 5 6.13 36.22 7.42
CA ASN A 5 5.62 35.60 6.20
C ASN A 5 6.58 34.52 5.67
N THR A 6 7.87 34.73 5.80
CA THR A 6 8.92 33.80 5.45
C THR A 6 8.89 32.56 6.37
N HIS A 7 8.72 32.78 7.68
CA HIS A 7 8.58 31.69 8.65
C HIS A 7 7.33 30.84 8.40
N LYS A 8 6.20 31.47 8.11
CA LYS A 8 4.96 30.76 7.77
C LYS A 8 5.15 29.91 6.51
N TYR A 9 5.66 30.51 5.44
CA TYR A 9 5.90 29.81 4.18
C TYR A 9 6.83 28.59 4.36
N LYS A 10 7.93 28.74 5.08
CA LYS A 10 8.85 27.67 5.43
C LYS A 10 8.14 26.52 6.16
N LYS A 11 7.36 26.87 7.20
CA LYS A 11 6.57 25.89 7.96
C LYS A 11 5.62 25.11 7.05
N ASP A 12 4.97 25.77 6.12
CA ASP A 12 4.01 25.15 5.19
C ASP A 12 4.74 24.25 4.19
N VAL A 13 5.92 24.61 3.69
CA VAL A 13 6.76 23.76 2.83
C VAL A 13 7.20 22.49 3.57
N LEU A 14 7.67 22.63 4.82
CA LEU A 14 8.07 21.49 5.65
C LEU A 14 6.89 20.57 5.94
N ARG A 15 5.71 21.13 6.20
CA ARG A 15 4.49 20.38 6.41
C ARG A 15 4.08 19.59 5.16
N LEU A 16 4.11 20.22 3.98
CA LEU A 16 3.83 19.58 2.70
C LEU A 16 4.83 18.45 2.44
N SER A 17 6.13 18.70 2.61
CA SER A 17 7.16 17.70 2.36
C SER A 17 7.08 16.50 3.32
N THR A 18 6.71 16.75 4.58
CA THR A 18 6.45 15.68 5.56
C THR A 18 5.19 14.88 5.17
N PHE A 19 4.15 15.54 4.67
CA PHE A 19 2.91 14.89 4.27
C PHE A 19 3.10 13.98 3.05
N ILE A 20 3.80 14.44 2.01
CA ILE A 20 4.11 13.55 0.87
C ILE A 20 4.99 12.37 1.30
N GLY A 21 5.98 12.61 2.17
CA GLY A 21 6.80 11.53 2.73
C GLY A 21 5.99 10.49 3.50
N GLN A 22 5.01 10.94 4.30
CA GLN A 22 4.06 10.07 5.00
C GLN A 22 3.25 9.22 4.01
N LEU A 23 2.68 9.85 2.98
CA LEU A 23 1.90 9.15 1.96
C LEU A 23 2.74 8.11 1.20
N MET A 24 3.97 8.45 0.84
CA MET A 24 4.89 7.53 0.18
C MET A 24 5.21 6.31 1.06
N LEU A 25 5.56 6.52 2.33
CA LEU A 25 5.85 5.43 3.28
C LEU A 25 4.63 4.54 3.51
N ARG A 26 3.46 5.14 3.72
CA ARG A 26 2.21 4.41 3.89
C ARG A 26 1.89 3.51 2.71
N ASN A 27 2.24 3.93 1.50
CA ASN A 27 2.03 3.17 0.27
C ASN A 27 3.20 2.24 -0.09
N GLY A 28 4.17 2.04 0.81
CA GLY A 28 5.24 1.05 0.66
C GLY A 28 6.48 1.53 -0.05
N ALA A 29 6.66 2.85 -0.22
CA ALA A 29 7.89 3.38 -0.80
C ALA A 29 9.11 3.06 0.07
N GLU A 30 10.25 2.90 -0.57
CA GLU A 30 11.55 2.68 0.07
C GLU A 30 12.01 3.95 0.79
N THR A 31 12.57 3.79 1.99
CA THR A 31 12.96 4.89 2.86
C THR A 31 13.93 5.87 2.21
N TYR A 32 14.87 5.39 1.41
CA TYR A 32 15.81 6.27 0.71
C TYR A 32 15.15 7.13 -0.36
N ARG A 33 14.14 6.61 -1.08
CA ARG A 33 13.37 7.37 -2.06
C ARG A 33 12.54 8.45 -1.43
N VAL A 34 11.95 8.16 -0.27
CA VAL A 34 11.21 9.15 0.52
C VAL A 34 12.13 10.27 0.98
N ASN A 35 13.31 9.93 1.52
CA ASN A 35 14.33 10.90 1.95
C ASN A 35 14.72 11.84 0.79
N ASP A 36 15.04 11.29 -0.38
CA ASP A 36 15.40 12.07 -1.57
C ASP A 36 14.27 12.99 -2.03
N THR A 37 13.04 12.47 -2.08
CA THR A 37 11.86 13.24 -2.50
C THR A 37 11.59 14.42 -1.57
N VAL A 38 11.63 14.20 -0.25
CA VAL A 38 11.41 15.25 0.75
C VAL A 38 12.49 16.34 0.65
N LYS A 39 13.76 15.94 0.57
CA LYS A 39 14.87 16.90 0.40
C LYS A 39 14.73 17.71 -0.89
N ARG A 40 14.39 17.08 -1.99
CA ARG A 40 14.22 17.74 -3.29
C ARG A 40 13.07 18.75 -3.28
N ILE A 41 11.95 18.44 -2.63
CA ILE A 41 10.82 19.36 -2.46
C ILE A 41 11.25 20.59 -1.66
N CYS A 42 11.91 20.39 -0.51
CA CYS A 42 12.39 21.50 0.32
C CYS A 42 13.40 22.36 -0.43
N SER A 43 14.38 21.76 -1.10
CA SER A 43 15.41 22.45 -1.86
C SER A 43 14.83 23.24 -3.03
N SER A 44 13.78 22.76 -3.71
CA SER A 44 13.12 23.49 -4.79
C SER A 44 12.46 24.80 -4.35
N ARG A 45 12.24 24.96 -3.06
CA ARG A 45 11.71 26.20 -2.44
C ARG A 45 12.77 26.98 -1.65
N GLY A 46 14.06 26.68 -1.87
CA GLY A 46 15.18 27.38 -1.25
C GLY A 46 15.55 26.94 0.17
N PHE A 47 14.94 25.84 0.67
CA PHE A 47 15.25 25.30 1.99
C PHE A 47 16.24 24.13 1.88
N THR A 48 17.54 24.45 2.04
CA THR A 48 18.65 23.49 1.90
C THR A 48 19.16 22.93 3.24
N HIS A 49 18.86 23.60 4.35
CA HIS A 49 19.28 23.19 5.71
C HIS A 49 18.24 22.27 6.36
N ILE A 50 17.91 21.20 5.67
CA ILE A 50 16.86 20.26 6.10
C ILE A 50 17.46 18.88 6.38
N ASN A 51 17.25 18.41 7.61
CA ASN A 51 17.54 17.06 8.03
C ASN A 51 16.27 16.20 7.89
N VAL A 52 16.41 15.07 7.23
CA VAL A 52 15.31 14.12 7.02
C VAL A 52 15.73 12.76 7.56
N PHE A 53 14.99 12.29 8.55
CA PHE A 53 15.10 10.94 9.07
C PHE A 53 13.87 10.14 8.68
N VAL A 54 14.09 8.99 8.04
CA VAL A 54 13.02 8.12 7.57
C VAL A 54 13.25 6.70 8.09
N ALA A 55 12.32 6.23 8.90
CA ALA A 55 12.20 4.84 9.32
C ALA A 55 10.94 4.21 8.66
N PRO A 56 10.78 2.89 8.70
CA PRO A 56 9.62 2.24 8.06
C PRO A 56 8.26 2.74 8.56
N ASN A 57 8.17 3.19 9.81
CA ASN A 57 6.94 3.64 10.46
C ASN A 57 6.97 5.10 10.91
N THR A 58 8.02 5.85 10.58
CA THR A 58 8.17 7.23 11.07
C THR A 58 8.94 8.08 10.08
N ILE A 59 8.52 9.31 9.90
CA ILE A 59 9.27 10.34 9.20
C ILE A 59 9.44 11.56 10.10
N ILE A 60 10.66 12.09 10.15
CA ILE A 60 11.00 13.34 10.84
C ILE A 60 11.67 14.25 9.83
N VAL A 61 11.18 15.47 9.72
CA VAL A 61 11.75 16.52 8.88
C VAL A 61 12.03 17.72 9.76
N SER A 62 13.28 18.13 9.84
CA SER A 62 13.74 19.21 10.70
C SER A 62 14.58 20.23 9.94
N ASP A 63 14.41 21.50 10.24
CA ASP A 63 15.35 22.54 9.81
C ASP A 63 16.50 22.62 10.82
N ASP A 64 17.73 22.63 10.32
CA ASP A 64 18.97 22.64 11.08
C ASP A 64 19.30 24.02 11.68
N ARG A 65 18.53 25.06 11.38
CA ARG A 65 18.77 26.43 11.88
C ARG A 65 18.19 26.59 13.27
N PHE A 66 18.74 27.56 14.02
CA PHE A 66 18.42 27.84 15.43
C PHE A 66 16.93 28.07 15.70
N ASP A 67 16.20 28.64 14.74
CA ASP A 67 14.75 28.90 14.78
C ASP A 67 13.94 27.90 13.93
N GLY A 68 14.52 26.73 13.65
CA GLY A 68 13.96 25.74 12.77
C GLY A 68 12.75 25.00 13.34
N TYR A 69 11.88 24.54 12.44
CA TYR A 69 10.74 23.68 12.77
C TYR A 69 11.11 22.22 12.62
N THR A 70 10.53 21.38 13.47
CA THR A 70 10.58 19.92 13.32
C THR A 70 9.18 19.36 13.20
N PHE A 71 8.96 18.56 12.17
CA PHE A 71 7.72 17.82 11.95
C PHE A 71 8.00 16.33 12.04
N MET A 72 7.18 15.64 12.80
CA MET A 72 7.20 14.19 12.92
C MET A 72 5.84 13.63 12.53
N LYS A 73 5.85 12.53 11.78
CA LYS A 73 4.65 11.75 11.48
C LYS A 73 4.93 10.28 11.71
N VAL A 74 4.03 9.65 12.45
CA VAL A 74 3.96 8.19 12.60
C VAL A 74 3.07 7.64 11.49
N ILE A 75 3.47 6.55 10.89
CA ILE A 75 2.75 5.85 9.83
C ILE A 75 2.04 4.66 10.46
N GLU A 76 0.73 4.77 10.53
CA GLU A 76 -0.15 3.68 10.95
C GLU A 76 -0.68 2.98 9.71
N GLY A 77 -0.59 1.66 9.67
CA GLY A 77 -1.03 0.86 8.52
C GLY A 77 -0.18 1.11 7.27
N ARG A 78 0.73 0.21 6.97
CA ARG A 78 1.55 0.25 5.76
C ARG A 78 1.04 -0.82 4.79
N TYR A 79 0.86 -0.44 3.53
CA TYR A 79 0.47 -1.34 2.45
C TYR A 79 1.30 -1.05 1.21
N ILE A 80 1.32 -1.96 0.24
CA ILE A 80 2.05 -1.77 -1.00
C ILE A 80 1.08 -1.34 -2.09
N ASN A 81 1.18 -0.08 -2.52
CA ASN A 81 0.41 0.47 -3.64
C ASN A 81 1.33 1.21 -4.61
N LEU A 82 1.88 0.46 -5.57
CA LEU A 82 2.84 0.98 -6.55
C LEU A 82 2.24 2.09 -7.41
N ASN A 83 0.95 2.02 -7.71
CA ASN A 83 0.29 3.06 -8.49
C ASN A 83 0.20 4.39 -7.71
N LYS A 84 -0.11 4.35 -6.41
CA LYS A 84 -0.05 5.56 -5.57
C LYS A 84 1.36 6.11 -5.45
N ILE A 85 2.37 5.25 -5.33
CA ILE A 85 3.77 5.68 -5.32
C ILE A 85 4.13 6.41 -6.61
N ASP A 86 3.68 5.90 -7.76
CA ASP A 86 3.91 6.53 -9.06
C ASP A 86 3.24 7.90 -9.15
N MET A 87 1.96 7.99 -8.78
CA MET A 87 1.22 9.28 -8.72
C MET A 87 1.90 10.30 -7.78
N LEU A 88 2.40 9.87 -6.63
CA LEU A 88 3.11 10.73 -5.67
C LEU A 88 4.47 11.18 -6.22
N ASN A 89 5.18 10.31 -6.96
CA ASN A 89 6.41 10.67 -7.65
C ASN A 89 6.16 11.70 -8.76
N ASP A 90 5.10 11.53 -9.54
CA ASP A 90 4.72 12.49 -10.59
C ASP A 90 4.34 13.84 -9.98
N PHE A 91 3.55 13.84 -8.89
CA PHE A 91 3.24 15.04 -8.14
C PHE A 91 4.53 15.73 -7.65
N SER A 92 5.47 14.98 -7.07
CA SER A 92 6.71 15.55 -6.56
C SER A 92 7.53 16.22 -7.67
N ARG A 93 7.61 15.59 -8.85
CA ARG A 93 8.28 16.14 -10.04
C ARG A 93 7.58 17.41 -10.54
N LYS A 94 6.24 17.37 -10.62
CA LYS A 94 5.41 18.51 -11.00
C LYS A 94 5.62 19.68 -10.05
N PHE A 95 5.60 19.45 -8.73
CA PHE A 95 5.78 20.48 -7.72
C PHE A 95 7.17 21.11 -7.77
N VAL A 96 8.22 20.31 -8.00
CA VAL A 96 9.60 20.79 -8.12
C VAL A 96 9.78 21.63 -9.39
N SER A 97 9.17 21.25 -10.51
CA SER A 97 9.28 21.97 -11.78
C SER A 97 8.45 23.25 -11.84
N LYS A 98 7.31 23.29 -11.12
CA LYS A 98 6.42 24.45 -11.05
C LYS A 98 6.67 25.26 -9.79
N THR A 99 7.50 26.28 -9.90
CA THR A 99 7.83 27.16 -8.76
C THR A 99 6.69 28.07 -8.31
N ASP A 100 5.70 28.29 -9.17
CA ASP A 100 4.51 29.10 -8.97
C ASP A 100 3.34 28.38 -8.29
N MET A 101 3.44 27.06 -8.11
CA MET A 101 2.38 26.28 -7.45
C MET A 101 2.28 26.66 -5.97
N SER A 102 1.08 27.08 -5.52
CA SER A 102 0.85 27.43 -4.12
C SER A 102 0.93 26.17 -3.23
N ILE A 103 1.30 26.36 -1.95
CA ILE A 103 1.38 25.24 -1.00
C ILE A 103 -0.02 24.67 -0.69
N ASP A 104 -1.02 25.55 -0.65
CA ASP A 104 -2.39 25.13 -0.36
C ASP A 104 -2.98 24.27 -1.48
N ASP A 105 -2.76 24.65 -2.76
CA ASP A 105 -3.16 23.84 -3.93
C ASP A 105 -2.42 22.51 -3.94
N ALA A 106 -1.14 22.52 -3.57
CA ALA A 106 -0.33 21.30 -3.48
C ALA A 106 -0.83 20.34 -2.41
N ILE A 107 -1.26 20.84 -1.25
CA ILE A 107 -1.83 20.03 -0.16
C ILE A 107 -3.19 19.48 -0.59
N GLU A 108 -4.02 20.27 -1.27
CA GLU A 108 -5.31 19.82 -1.78
C GLU A 108 -5.14 18.72 -2.84
N GLU A 109 -4.20 18.91 -3.79
CA GLU A 109 -3.90 17.88 -4.79
C GLU A 109 -3.42 16.57 -4.13
N LEU A 110 -2.57 16.65 -3.09
CA LEU A 110 -2.12 15.47 -2.33
C LEU A 110 -3.26 14.77 -1.59
N LYS A 111 -4.20 15.49 -0.99
CA LYS A 111 -5.39 14.92 -0.36
C LYS A 111 -6.26 14.19 -1.38
N ASN A 112 -6.49 14.82 -2.53
CA ASN A 112 -7.22 14.21 -3.62
C ASN A 112 -6.54 12.93 -4.14
N LEU A 113 -5.19 12.88 -4.14
CA LEU A 113 -4.43 11.67 -4.46
C LEU A 113 -4.55 10.61 -3.36
N GLU A 114 -4.62 11.00 -2.08
CA GLU A 114 -4.84 10.07 -0.97
C GLU A 114 -6.18 9.33 -1.09
N ASP A 115 -7.23 10.05 -1.46
CA ASP A 115 -8.60 9.51 -1.56
C ASP A 115 -8.83 8.68 -2.84
N LYS A 116 -8.04 8.90 -3.89
CA LYS A 116 -8.16 8.12 -5.13
C LYS A 116 -7.74 6.67 -4.92
N SER A 117 -8.70 5.75 -4.98
CA SER A 117 -8.42 4.33 -5.17
C SER A 117 -8.53 3.99 -6.66
N PRO A 118 -7.45 3.59 -7.34
CA PRO A 118 -7.48 3.36 -8.79
C PRO A 118 -8.29 2.12 -9.17
N HIS A 119 -8.48 1.20 -8.24
CA HIS A 119 -9.19 -0.05 -8.49
C HIS A 119 -10.26 -0.32 -7.43
N THR A 120 -11.41 -0.78 -7.89
CA THR A 120 -12.45 -1.29 -7.00
C THR A 120 -11.92 -2.57 -6.33
N GLN A 121 -12.18 -2.75 -5.02
CA GLN A 121 -11.78 -3.96 -4.28
C GLN A 121 -12.22 -5.25 -4.99
N ARG A 122 -13.39 -5.23 -5.63
CA ARG A 122 -13.89 -6.36 -6.43
C ARG A 122 -12.97 -6.71 -7.60
N ALA A 123 -12.45 -5.70 -8.32
CA ALA A 123 -11.52 -5.94 -9.43
C ALA A 123 -10.20 -6.52 -8.93
N VAL A 124 -9.67 -6.02 -7.83
CA VAL A 124 -8.47 -6.56 -7.17
C VAL A 124 -8.69 -8.04 -6.81
N ASN A 125 -9.80 -8.36 -6.16
CA ASN A 125 -10.12 -9.73 -5.77
C ASN A 125 -10.21 -10.69 -6.98
N ILE A 126 -10.83 -10.26 -8.09
CA ILE A 126 -10.92 -11.06 -9.32
C ILE A 126 -9.52 -11.32 -9.90
N TRP A 127 -8.70 -10.29 -10.06
CA TRP A 127 -7.35 -10.45 -10.62
C TRP A 127 -6.44 -11.28 -9.73
N THR A 128 -6.58 -11.15 -8.41
CA THR A 128 -5.84 -11.96 -7.44
C THR A 128 -6.27 -13.43 -7.52
N ALA A 129 -7.56 -13.71 -7.66
CA ALA A 129 -8.06 -15.09 -7.85
C ALA A 129 -7.54 -15.72 -9.16
N ILE A 130 -7.51 -14.97 -10.25
CA ILE A 130 -6.95 -15.42 -11.54
C ILE A 130 -5.45 -15.69 -11.41
N GLY A 131 -4.70 -14.77 -10.80
CA GLY A 131 -3.26 -14.91 -10.57
C GLY A 131 -2.93 -16.15 -9.72
N SER A 132 -3.68 -16.36 -8.65
CA SER A 132 -3.52 -17.50 -7.77
C SER A 132 -3.81 -18.84 -8.45
N SER A 133 -4.86 -18.89 -9.29
CA SER A 133 -5.19 -20.07 -10.07
C SER A 133 -4.14 -20.38 -11.14
N SER A 134 -3.59 -19.34 -11.77
CA SER A 134 -2.46 -19.48 -12.70
C SER A 134 -1.21 -19.99 -12.00
N PHE A 135 -0.96 -19.55 -10.77
CA PHE A 135 0.16 -20.03 -9.97
C PHE A 135 0.02 -21.52 -9.60
N ALA A 136 -1.19 -21.98 -9.26
CA ALA A 136 -1.45 -23.39 -9.00
C ALA A 136 -1.09 -24.28 -10.21
N VAL A 137 -1.39 -23.81 -11.42
CA VAL A 137 -1.03 -24.51 -12.66
C VAL A 137 0.48 -24.52 -12.89
N LEU A 138 1.16 -23.40 -12.64
CA LEU A 138 2.63 -23.28 -12.78
C LEU A 138 3.39 -24.22 -11.82
N VAL A 139 2.87 -24.45 -10.62
CA VAL A 139 3.52 -25.28 -9.60
C VAL A 139 3.32 -26.78 -9.84
N GLY A 140 2.45 -27.15 -10.76
CA GLY A 140 2.27 -28.56 -11.13
C GLY A 140 0.82 -29.01 -11.32
N GLY A 141 -0.09 -28.06 -11.46
CA GLY A 141 -1.47 -28.37 -11.84
C GLY A 141 -1.58 -28.60 -13.34
N ASP A 142 -1.70 -29.85 -13.76
CA ASP A 142 -1.68 -30.22 -15.18
C ASP A 142 -2.99 -29.95 -15.93
N ASN A 143 -4.07 -29.54 -15.25
CA ASN A 143 -5.42 -29.53 -15.81
C ASN A 143 -6.12 -28.18 -15.68
N VAL A 144 -6.90 -27.82 -16.70
CA VAL A 144 -7.90 -26.74 -16.66
C VAL A 144 -8.86 -26.91 -15.47
N LEU A 145 -9.13 -28.14 -15.06
CA LEU A 145 -9.95 -28.44 -13.88
C LEU A 145 -9.31 -27.88 -12.60
N THR A 146 -8.01 -28.09 -12.38
CA THR A 146 -7.28 -27.55 -11.22
C THR A 146 -7.33 -26.03 -11.22
N PHE A 147 -7.17 -25.39 -12.37
CA PHE A 147 -7.30 -23.93 -12.49
C PHE A 147 -8.70 -23.46 -12.05
N MET A 148 -9.77 -24.06 -12.58
CA MET A 148 -11.14 -23.67 -12.26
C MET A 148 -11.50 -23.91 -10.79
N LEU A 149 -11.11 -25.05 -10.24
CA LEU A 149 -11.35 -25.37 -8.83
C LEU A 149 -10.57 -24.42 -7.89
N THR A 150 -9.32 -24.10 -8.21
CA THR A 150 -8.52 -23.14 -7.45
C THR A 150 -9.13 -21.74 -7.52
N LEU A 151 -9.63 -21.32 -8.69
CA LEU A 151 -10.29 -20.04 -8.85
C LEU A 151 -11.55 -19.94 -7.97
N ILE A 152 -12.40 -20.95 -8.00
CA ILE A 152 -13.63 -21.01 -7.18
C ILE A 152 -13.27 -20.99 -5.69
N THR A 153 -12.32 -21.83 -5.27
CA THR A 153 -11.89 -21.92 -3.87
C THR A 153 -11.25 -20.61 -3.39
N SER A 154 -10.47 -19.95 -4.23
CA SER A 154 -9.87 -18.64 -3.93
C SER A 154 -10.93 -17.56 -3.72
N VAL A 155 -11.96 -17.52 -4.56
CA VAL A 155 -13.08 -16.57 -4.41
C VAL A 155 -13.86 -16.85 -3.11
N ILE A 156 -14.13 -18.10 -2.81
CA ILE A 156 -14.80 -18.48 -1.54
C ILE A 156 -13.95 -18.05 -0.35
N ALA A 157 -12.65 -18.33 -0.38
CA ALA A 157 -11.73 -17.96 0.70
C ALA A 157 -11.67 -16.43 0.93
N MET A 158 -11.68 -15.65 -0.14
CA MET A 158 -11.72 -14.18 -0.04
C MET A 158 -13.04 -13.67 0.57
N ILE A 159 -14.17 -14.23 0.16
CA ILE A 159 -15.48 -13.86 0.73
C ILE A 159 -15.52 -14.18 2.23
N VAL A 160 -15.01 -15.36 2.61
CA VAL A 160 -14.93 -15.76 4.03
C VAL A 160 -14.02 -14.82 4.79
N TYR A 161 -12.84 -14.50 4.23
CA TYR A 161 -11.90 -13.57 4.83
C TYR A 161 -12.54 -12.20 5.09
N ASP A 162 -13.18 -11.59 4.09
CA ASP A 162 -13.82 -10.28 4.21
C ASP A 162 -14.89 -10.28 5.30
N LYS A 163 -15.75 -11.31 5.34
CA LYS A 163 -16.79 -11.44 6.37
C LYS A 163 -16.23 -11.65 7.77
N VAL A 164 -15.25 -12.53 7.92
CA VAL A 164 -14.65 -12.81 9.24
C VAL A 164 -13.87 -11.60 9.73
N LYS A 165 -13.18 -10.88 8.85
CA LYS A 165 -12.48 -9.63 9.18
C LYS A 165 -13.47 -8.56 9.65
N GLU A 166 -14.61 -8.41 8.98
CA GLU A 166 -15.66 -7.44 9.36
C GLU A 166 -16.23 -7.74 10.75
N ILE A 167 -16.42 -9.02 11.09
CA ILE A 167 -16.99 -9.45 12.37
C ILE A 167 -15.95 -9.39 13.50
N SER A 168 -14.76 -9.89 13.27
CA SER A 168 -13.75 -10.05 14.32
C SER A 168 -12.85 -8.82 14.53
N ASN A 169 -12.73 -7.95 13.53
CA ASN A 169 -11.73 -6.88 13.44
C ASN A 169 -10.27 -7.36 13.63
N ILE A 170 -10.02 -8.67 13.50
CA ILE A 170 -8.72 -9.29 13.67
C ILE A 170 -8.32 -9.98 12.35
N PRO A 171 -7.43 -9.39 11.54
CA PRO A 171 -7.03 -9.94 10.24
C PRO A 171 -6.42 -11.33 10.31
N VAL A 172 -5.56 -11.57 11.30
CA VAL A 172 -4.89 -12.88 11.50
C VAL A 172 -5.92 -13.99 11.74
N PHE A 173 -7.00 -13.69 12.48
CA PHE A 173 -8.08 -14.64 12.71
C PHE A 173 -8.85 -14.93 11.41
N ALA A 174 -9.07 -13.91 10.58
CA ALA A 174 -9.73 -14.08 9.28
C ALA A 174 -8.89 -14.96 8.33
N ILE A 175 -7.56 -14.78 8.31
CA ILE A 175 -6.65 -15.64 7.54
C ILE A 175 -6.75 -17.09 8.01
N LEU A 176 -6.73 -17.32 9.32
CA LEU A 176 -6.79 -18.66 9.90
C LEU A 176 -8.08 -19.38 9.50
N VAL A 177 -9.23 -18.73 9.67
CA VAL A 177 -10.54 -19.31 9.30
C VAL A 177 -10.61 -19.58 7.80
N SER A 178 -10.17 -18.65 6.96
CA SER A 178 -10.16 -18.83 5.51
C SER A 178 -9.24 -19.97 5.06
N SER A 179 -8.09 -20.14 5.71
CA SER A 179 -7.17 -21.25 5.43
C SER A 179 -7.78 -22.61 5.79
N ILE A 180 -8.54 -22.67 6.89
CA ILE A 180 -9.28 -23.87 7.27
C ILE A 180 -10.33 -24.23 6.20
N VAL A 181 -11.05 -23.24 5.69
CA VAL A 181 -12.05 -23.43 4.61
C VAL A 181 -11.37 -23.96 3.34
N ILE A 182 -10.21 -23.41 2.96
CA ILE A 182 -9.44 -23.91 1.81
C ILE A 182 -9.06 -25.38 2.02
N GLY A 183 -8.58 -25.74 3.21
CA GLY A 183 -8.22 -27.12 3.56
C GLY A 183 -9.40 -28.07 3.43
N PHE A 184 -10.58 -27.71 3.97
CA PHE A 184 -11.79 -28.51 3.85
C PHE A 184 -12.26 -28.65 2.40
N CYS A 185 -12.23 -27.58 1.59
CA CYS A 185 -12.52 -27.66 0.17
C CYS A 185 -11.58 -28.61 -0.55
N GLY A 186 -10.28 -28.53 -0.27
CA GLY A 186 -9.27 -29.41 -0.89
C GLY A 186 -9.47 -30.87 -0.54
N VAL A 187 -9.66 -31.20 0.73
CA VAL A 187 -9.91 -32.58 1.18
C VAL A 187 -11.25 -33.10 0.64
N GLY A 188 -12.31 -32.29 0.71
CA GLY A 188 -13.63 -32.68 0.20
C GLY A 188 -13.63 -33.00 -1.29
N LEU A 189 -12.88 -32.24 -2.11
CA LEU A 189 -12.76 -32.52 -3.54
C LEU A 189 -11.98 -33.83 -3.84
N VAL A 190 -11.08 -34.23 -2.98
CA VAL A 190 -10.39 -35.54 -3.08
C VAL A 190 -11.31 -36.67 -2.67
N GLU A 191 -12.03 -36.52 -1.57
CA GLU A 191 -12.98 -37.55 -1.10
C GLU A 191 -14.11 -37.84 -2.12
N VAL A 192 -14.54 -36.83 -2.85
CA VAL A 192 -15.54 -36.97 -3.94
C VAL A 192 -14.90 -37.53 -5.23
N GLY A 193 -13.56 -37.70 -5.26
CA GLY A 193 -12.86 -38.26 -6.42
C GLY A 193 -12.68 -37.29 -7.60
N ILE A 194 -12.83 -35.97 -7.35
CA ILE A 194 -12.64 -34.96 -8.38
C ILE A 194 -11.16 -34.60 -8.55
N LEU A 195 -10.38 -34.69 -7.46
CA LEU A 195 -8.95 -34.46 -7.45
C LEU A 195 -8.20 -35.65 -6.86
N ASP A 196 -7.04 -35.98 -7.42
CA ASP A 196 -6.15 -37.00 -6.87
C ASP A 196 -5.42 -36.52 -5.61
N THR A 197 -5.08 -35.24 -5.55
CA THR A 197 -4.39 -34.63 -4.42
C THR A 197 -4.84 -33.18 -4.18
N PRO A 198 -4.97 -32.74 -2.91
CA PRO A 198 -5.41 -31.37 -2.60
C PRO A 198 -4.29 -30.34 -2.73
N LYS A 199 -3.02 -30.77 -2.92
CA LYS A 199 -1.82 -29.93 -2.79
C LYS A 199 -1.86 -28.67 -3.64
N MET A 200 -2.12 -28.79 -4.93
CA MET A 200 -2.06 -27.67 -5.89
C MET A 200 -3.18 -26.67 -5.65
N LEU A 201 -4.37 -27.16 -5.29
CA LEU A 201 -5.50 -26.32 -4.95
C LEU A 201 -5.22 -25.51 -3.67
N ILE A 202 -4.67 -26.14 -2.62
CA ILE A 202 -4.34 -25.47 -1.36
C ILE A 202 -3.26 -24.41 -1.58
N VAL A 203 -2.15 -24.77 -2.25
CA VAL A 203 -1.04 -23.86 -2.53
C VAL A 203 -1.50 -22.63 -3.34
N GLY A 204 -2.30 -22.85 -4.37
CA GLY A 204 -2.86 -21.76 -5.16
C GLY A 204 -3.81 -20.89 -4.36
N SER A 205 -4.75 -21.47 -3.62
CA SER A 205 -5.80 -20.73 -2.92
C SER A 205 -5.32 -19.96 -1.69
N ILE A 206 -4.15 -20.26 -1.12
CA ILE A 206 -3.55 -19.50 -0.01
C ILE A 206 -2.95 -18.16 -0.48
N MET A 207 -2.51 -18.07 -1.74
CA MET A 207 -1.85 -16.86 -2.25
C MET A 207 -2.69 -15.57 -2.14
N PRO A 208 -4.01 -15.56 -2.38
CA PRO A 208 -4.83 -14.38 -2.17
C PRO A 208 -4.86 -13.89 -0.73
N LEU A 209 -4.80 -14.80 0.23
CA LEU A 209 -4.83 -14.45 1.65
C LEU A 209 -3.53 -13.75 2.09
N SER A 210 -2.38 -14.19 1.59
CA SER A 210 -1.10 -13.53 1.85
C SER A 210 -1.05 -12.11 1.24
N TYR A 211 -1.68 -11.89 0.08
CA TYR A 211 -1.79 -10.57 -0.51
C TYR A 211 -2.64 -9.60 0.34
N GLN A 212 -3.67 -10.10 0.98
CA GLN A 212 -4.55 -9.27 1.84
C GLN A 212 -3.85 -8.81 3.14
N GLU A 213 -2.86 -9.55 3.62
CA GLU A 213 -2.05 -9.16 4.79
C GLU A 213 -1.20 -7.92 4.51
N PHE A 214 -0.78 -7.68 3.28
CA PHE A 214 -0.01 -6.51 2.87
C PHE A 214 -0.86 -5.24 2.69
N HIS A 215 -2.18 -5.33 2.76
CA HIS A 215 -3.12 -4.21 2.67
C HIS A 215 -3.67 -3.77 4.05
N LEU A 216 -3.08 -4.24 5.13
CA LEU A 216 -3.31 -3.85 6.52
C LEU A 216 -2.26 -2.84 6.95
#